data_2821d231f73810d8e5cd6defac1a56e2
#
_entry.id   2821d231f73810d8e5cd6defac1a56e2
#
_cell.length_a   1.000
_cell.length_b   1.000
_cell.length_c   1.000
_cell.angle_alpha   90.00
_cell.angle_beta   90.00
_cell.angle_gamma   90.00
#
_symmetry.space_group_name_H-M   'P 1'
#
loop_
_entity.id
_entity.type
_entity.pdbx_description
1 polymer ?
#
loop_
_entity_poly.entity_id
_entity_poly.type
_entity_poly.pdbx_seq_one_letter_code
_entity_poly.pdbx_strand_id
1 'polypeptide(L)'
;MLALLVSLFGIAGLGRTAHAEPARPQPPVAAGLHIGDGRLLEGNGNDFVMRGVNHAHTWYPGETRSLADIKALGANTVRVVLSNGHRWTRNGPEDVAAIVAQCKANRLICVLEVHDTTGYGEDAAAATLDQAADYWIGLKSVLTGEENYVIINIGNEPWGNTDPAGWTAPTVAAVQKLRNAGFQHTIMVDAPNWGQDLQNVMRTNARTVYEADSTGNLIFSIHMYSVYDTAQEITDYLNAFVSARLPILIGEFGGPADQWGDPDENTMMATAQRLKLGYLAWSWSGNTDPILDLATDFDPARLTDWGKRVFNGPDGIAETSREATVYGGGSGTG
;
A
#
# COMPACT_ATOMS: atom_id res chain seq x y z
N MET A 1 -39.88 80.33 3.48
CA MET A 1 -38.50 79.98 3.79
C MET A 1 -38.53 78.80 4.76
N LEU A 2 -38.29 77.60 4.29
CA LEU A 2 -38.36 76.39 5.08
C LEU A 2 -36.95 75.76 5.11
N ALA A 3 -36.33 75.66 6.30
CA ALA A 3 -35.03 75.14 6.49
C ALA A 3 -35.12 73.61 6.69
N LEU A 4 -34.38 72.86 5.90
CA LEU A 4 -34.29 71.42 5.96
C LEU A 4 -33.11 71.06 6.85
N LEU A 5 -33.37 70.38 7.98
CA LEU A 5 -32.35 69.77 8.83
C LEU A 5 -32.05 68.35 8.33
N VAL A 6 -30.80 68.10 7.92
CA VAL A 6 -30.32 66.77 7.61
C VAL A 6 -29.61 66.19 8.81
N SER A 7 -30.16 65.12 9.37
CA SER A 7 -29.55 64.37 10.46
C SER A 7 -28.65 63.28 9.89
N LEU A 8 -27.35 63.33 10.16
CA LEU A 8 -26.40 62.23 9.90
C LEU A 8 -26.52 61.18 10.98
N PHE A 9 -26.94 59.97 10.63
CA PHE A 9 -26.76 58.77 11.47
C PHE A 9 -25.43 58.13 11.17
N GLY A 10 -24.54 58.15 12.11
CA GLY A 10 -23.30 57.42 12.08
C GLY A 10 -23.53 55.90 12.37
N ILE A 11 -23.21 55.02 11.41
CA ILE A 11 -23.22 53.58 11.64
C ILE A 11 -21.86 53.18 12.24
N ALA A 12 -21.87 52.85 13.53
CA ALA A 12 -20.72 52.24 14.18
C ALA A 12 -20.61 50.77 13.74
N GLY A 13 -19.62 50.49 12.90
CA GLY A 13 -19.27 49.11 12.48
C GLY A 13 -18.65 48.36 13.66
N LEU A 14 -19.35 47.36 14.18
CA LEU A 14 -18.81 46.39 15.11
C LEU A 14 -17.88 45.43 14.35
N GLY A 15 -16.59 45.69 14.44
CA GLY A 15 -15.56 44.76 13.93
C GLY A 15 -15.62 43.44 14.72
N ARG A 16 -16.06 42.37 14.07
CA ARG A 16 -15.89 40.99 14.58
C ARG A 16 -14.41 40.66 14.45
N THR A 17 -13.72 40.58 15.60
CA THR A 17 -12.41 39.93 15.66
C THR A 17 -12.63 38.43 15.43
N ALA A 18 -12.19 37.94 14.27
CA ALA A 18 -12.09 36.51 14.01
C ALA A 18 -11.04 35.95 14.97
N HIS A 19 -11.47 35.19 15.94
CA HIS A 19 -10.53 34.35 16.72
C HIS A 19 -10.01 33.28 15.76
N ALA A 20 -8.71 33.30 15.48
CA ALA A 20 -8.05 32.18 14.81
C ALA A 20 -8.18 30.95 15.72
N GLU A 21 -8.75 29.89 15.17
CA GLU A 21 -8.82 28.59 15.84
C GLU A 21 -7.38 28.12 16.10
N PRO A 22 -7.05 27.64 17.32
CA PRO A 22 -5.70 27.18 17.61
C PRO A 22 -5.38 26.03 16.66
N ALA A 23 -4.25 26.16 15.96
CA ALA A 23 -3.76 25.11 15.07
C ALA A 23 -3.66 23.80 15.86
N ARG A 24 -4.28 22.73 15.35
CA ARG A 24 -4.13 21.39 15.93
C ARG A 24 -2.64 21.08 15.98
N PRO A 25 -2.15 20.49 17.09
CA PRO A 25 -0.77 20.01 17.12
C PRO A 25 -0.55 19.08 15.91
N GLN A 26 0.42 19.37 15.08
CA GLN A 26 0.83 18.44 14.03
C GLN A 26 1.35 17.17 14.72
N PRO A 27 0.93 15.96 14.28
CA PRO A 27 1.52 14.73 14.76
C PRO A 27 3.04 14.81 14.56
N PRO A 28 3.85 14.19 15.44
CA PRO A 28 5.28 14.15 15.27
C PRO A 28 5.59 13.61 13.86
N VAL A 29 6.50 14.27 13.15
CA VAL A 29 6.94 13.84 11.81
C VAL A 29 7.42 12.40 11.93
N ALA A 30 6.82 11.49 11.17
CA ALA A 30 7.21 10.09 11.15
C ALA A 30 8.70 9.96 10.80
N ALA A 31 9.40 9.04 11.44
CA ALA A 31 10.85 8.88 11.29
C ALA A 31 11.28 8.30 9.92
N GLY A 32 10.35 8.15 8.96
CA GLY A 32 10.62 7.51 7.67
C GLY A 32 9.51 7.75 6.65
N LEU A 33 9.19 6.73 5.88
CA LEU A 33 8.03 6.75 4.98
C LEU A 33 6.78 7.06 5.80
N HIS A 34 5.96 7.98 5.31
CA HIS A 34 4.78 8.43 6.06
C HIS A 34 3.67 8.93 5.14
N ILE A 35 2.46 9.01 5.69
CA ILE A 35 1.31 9.54 4.96
C ILE A 35 1.16 11.03 5.22
N GLY A 36 1.08 11.79 4.15
CA GLY A 36 0.77 13.22 4.15
C GLY A 36 -0.25 13.58 3.07
N ASP A 37 -1.34 14.20 3.45
CA ASP A 37 -2.44 14.61 2.54
C ASP A 37 -2.95 13.47 1.63
N GLY A 38 -3.09 12.26 2.20
CA GLY A 38 -3.56 11.07 1.49
C GLY A 38 -2.54 10.43 0.52
N ARG A 39 -1.26 10.81 0.61
CA ARG A 39 -0.18 10.30 -0.24
C ARG A 39 0.93 9.71 0.61
N LEU A 40 1.65 8.75 0.04
CA LEU A 40 2.88 8.23 0.64
C LEU A 40 4.03 9.19 0.35
N LEU A 41 4.70 9.63 1.41
CA LEU A 41 5.84 10.54 1.36
C LEU A 41 7.08 9.85 1.92
N GLU A 42 8.24 10.23 1.42
CA GLU A 42 9.53 9.89 2.01
C GLU A 42 9.82 10.72 3.27
N GLY A 43 10.79 10.33 4.08
CA GLY A 43 11.18 11.04 5.30
C GLY A 43 11.54 12.53 5.10
N ASN A 44 11.91 12.92 3.90
CA ASN A 44 12.19 14.32 3.51
C ASN A 44 10.94 15.08 2.99
N GLY A 45 9.77 14.42 2.94
CA GLY A 45 8.51 14.99 2.47
C GLY A 45 8.26 14.91 0.95
N ASN A 46 9.15 14.29 0.19
CA ASN A 46 8.91 14.07 -1.24
C ASN A 46 7.85 12.98 -1.47
N ASP A 47 7.03 13.13 -2.50
CA ASP A 47 6.12 12.07 -2.93
C ASP A 47 6.89 10.81 -3.31
N PHE A 48 6.44 9.65 -2.82
CA PHE A 48 6.92 8.36 -3.26
C PHE A 48 5.78 7.53 -3.86
N VAL A 49 5.90 7.22 -5.15
CA VAL A 49 4.91 6.42 -5.87
C VAL A 49 5.51 5.03 -6.13
N MET A 50 4.95 4.03 -5.48
CA MET A 50 5.41 2.64 -5.63
C MET A 50 5.16 2.14 -7.05
N ARG A 51 6.21 1.58 -7.66
CA ARG A 51 6.18 0.87 -8.93
C ARG A 51 6.94 -0.42 -8.76
N GLY A 52 6.25 -1.52 -8.68
CA GLY A 52 6.91 -2.77 -8.35
C GLY A 52 6.06 -4.01 -8.59
N VAL A 53 6.55 -5.09 -8.03
CA VAL A 53 5.96 -6.43 -8.16
C VAL A 53 5.99 -7.16 -6.83
N ASN A 54 5.20 -8.22 -6.73
CA ASN A 54 5.23 -9.17 -5.62
C ASN A 54 6.30 -10.25 -5.87
N HIS A 55 7.01 -10.67 -4.82
CA HIS A 55 8.00 -11.75 -4.86
C HIS A 55 7.67 -12.83 -3.82
N ALA A 56 7.53 -14.04 -4.29
CA ALA A 56 7.05 -15.21 -3.55
C ALA A 56 8.13 -15.83 -2.64
N HIS A 57 8.81 -15.04 -1.79
CA HIS A 57 10.01 -15.41 -1.05
C HIS A 57 9.80 -16.64 -0.14
N THR A 58 8.69 -16.69 0.63
CA THR A 58 8.47 -17.78 1.59
C THR A 58 8.46 -19.16 0.94
N TRP A 59 8.05 -19.24 -0.34
CA TRP A 59 8.02 -20.49 -1.10
C TRP A 59 9.30 -20.75 -1.90
N TYR A 60 10.05 -19.68 -2.21
CA TYR A 60 11.27 -19.71 -3.02
C TYR A 60 12.43 -18.97 -2.35
N PRO A 61 12.82 -19.36 -1.11
CA PRO A 61 13.85 -18.64 -0.36
C PRO A 61 15.25 -18.75 -0.97
N GLY A 62 15.44 -19.68 -1.92
CA GLY A 62 16.69 -19.84 -2.68
C GLY A 62 16.85 -18.84 -3.84
N GLU A 63 15.78 -18.13 -4.25
CA GLU A 63 15.80 -17.22 -5.39
C GLU A 63 16.35 -15.84 -4.96
N THR A 64 17.56 -15.83 -4.47
CA THR A 64 18.21 -14.65 -3.85
C THR A 64 18.55 -13.54 -4.85
N ARG A 65 18.53 -13.82 -6.17
CA ARG A 65 18.78 -12.84 -7.22
C ARG A 65 17.55 -12.04 -7.61
N SER A 66 16.34 -12.52 -7.29
CA SER A 66 15.08 -11.94 -7.73
C SER A 66 14.98 -10.43 -7.46
N LEU A 67 15.43 -9.97 -6.29
CA LEU A 67 15.36 -8.52 -5.95
C LEU A 67 16.27 -7.68 -6.85
N ALA A 68 17.47 -8.18 -7.18
CA ALA A 68 18.38 -7.50 -8.09
C ALA A 68 17.84 -7.48 -9.53
N ASP A 69 17.23 -8.57 -9.97
CA ASP A 69 16.66 -8.73 -11.30
C ASP A 69 15.40 -7.84 -11.46
N ILE A 70 14.52 -7.80 -10.46
CA ILE A 70 13.36 -6.89 -10.39
C ILE A 70 13.82 -5.43 -10.46
N LYS A 71 14.88 -5.05 -9.71
CA LYS A 71 15.47 -3.71 -9.77
C LYS A 71 16.04 -3.38 -11.14
N ALA A 72 16.75 -4.32 -11.75
CA ALA A 72 17.34 -4.12 -13.07
C ALA A 72 16.28 -3.83 -14.16
N LEU A 73 15.06 -4.31 -13.97
CA LEU A 73 13.91 -4.02 -14.84
C LEU A 73 13.21 -2.68 -14.49
N GLY A 74 13.75 -1.92 -13.52
CA GLY A 74 13.31 -0.56 -13.23
C GLY A 74 12.44 -0.39 -11.99
N ALA A 75 12.07 -1.43 -11.26
CA ALA A 75 11.23 -1.30 -10.07
C ALA A 75 11.88 -0.44 -8.98
N ASN A 76 11.06 0.26 -8.20
CA ASN A 76 11.47 0.99 -7.01
C ASN A 76 10.96 0.35 -5.70
N THR A 77 10.06 -0.63 -5.83
CA THR A 77 9.43 -1.31 -4.69
C THR A 77 9.30 -2.80 -4.99
N VAL A 78 9.40 -3.62 -3.97
CA VAL A 78 9.04 -5.04 -4.01
C VAL A 78 8.15 -5.36 -2.80
N ARG A 79 7.06 -6.08 -3.01
CA ARG A 79 6.26 -6.68 -1.93
C ARG A 79 6.70 -8.11 -1.75
N VAL A 80 7.20 -8.43 -0.58
CA VAL A 80 7.84 -9.71 -0.27
C VAL A 80 6.90 -10.56 0.56
N VAL A 81 6.52 -11.70 0.01
CA VAL A 81 5.66 -12.71 0.64
C VAL A 81 6.44 -13.42 1.73
N LEU A 82 5.97 -13.29 2.98
CA LEU A 82 6.52 -13.97 4.15
C LEU A 82 5.47 -14.87 4.80
N SER A 83 5.92 -15.77 5.68
CA SER A 83 5.07 -16.60 6.52
C SER A 83 5.37 -16.38 7.99
N ASN A 84 4.32 -16.30 8.82
CA ASN A 84 4.43 -16.29 10.26
C ASN A 84 4.60 -17.72 10.86
N GLY A 85 4.57 -18.75 10.01
CA GLY A 85 4.70 -20.14 10.41
C GLY A 85 3.36 -20.85 10.68
N HIS A 86 2.24 -20.22 10.38
CA HIS A 86 0.93 -20.84 10.59
C HIS A 86 0.56 -21.80 9.45
N ARG A 87 0.79 -21.39 8.20
CA ARG A 87 0.52 -22.22 7.01
C ARG A 87 1.78 -22.76 6.35
N TRP A 88 2.87 -22.00 6.35
CA TRP A 88 4.12 -22.34 5.67
C TRP A 88 5.31 -22.19 6.60
N THR A 89 6.50 -22.44 6.10
CA THR A 89 7.74 -22.29 6.88
C THR A 89 7.92 -20.83 7.31
N ARG A 90 8.08 -20.62 8.62
CA ARG A 90 8.25 -19.30 9.20
C ARG A 90 9.52 -18.61 8.70
N ASN A 91 9.38 -17.40 8.22
CA ASN A 91 10.52 -16.51 7.98
C ASN A 91 10.94 -15.86 9.31
N GLY A 92 12.11 -16.23 9.81
CA GLY A 92 12.63 -15.76 11.11
C GLY A 92 13.35 -14.41 11.00
N PRO A 93 13.81 -13.86 12.15
CA PRO A 93 14.48 -12.54 12.18
C PRO A 93 15.71 -12.46 11.28
N GLU A 94 16.52 -13.52 11.20
CA GLU A 94 17.73 -13.53 10.36
C GLU A 94 17.40 -13.46 8.88
N ASP A 95 16.39 -14.19 8.44
CA ASP A 95 15.92 -14.20 7.06
C ASP A 95 15.31 -12.82 6.68
N VAL A 96 14.44 -12.30 7.55
CA VAL A 96 13.82 -10.96 7.31
C VAL A 96 14.89 -9.87 7.28
N ALA A 97 15.89 -9.90 8.16
CA ALA A 97 17.01 -8.96 8.13
C ALA A 97 17.81 -9.06 6.82
N ALA A 98 18.02 -10.28 6.31
CA ALA A 98 18.71 -10.51 5.04
C ALA A 98 17.90 -9.95 3.85
N ILE A 99 16.57 -10.13 3.85
CA ILE A 99 15.67 -9.55 2.82
C ILE A 99 15.74 -8.03 2.84
N VAL A 100 15.61 -7.40 4.02
CA VAL A 100 15.70 -5.94 4.15
C VAL A 100 17.06 -5.43 3.65
N ALA A 101 18.15 -6.11 4.01
CA ALA A 101 19.48 -5.77 3.53
C ALA A 101 19.59 -5.88 2.00
N GLN A 102 19.01 -6.93 1.39
CA GLN A 102 18.98 -7.09 -0.07
C GLN A 102 18.12 -6.00 -0.74
N CYS A 103 16.96 -5.65 -0.20
CA CYS A 103 16.16 -4.54 -0.71
C CYS A 103 16.99 -3.23 -0.71
N LYS A 104 17.64 -2.91 0.41
CA LYS A 104 18.49 -1.72 0.53
C LYS A 104 19.67 -1.74 -0.43
N ALA A 105 20.36 -2.87 -0.55
CA ALA A 105 21.48 -3.02 -1.50
C ALA A 105 21.04 -2.81 -2.96
N ASN A 106 19.81 -3.20 -3.29
CA ASN A 106 19.21 -3.02 -4.61
C ASN A 106 18.38 -1.72 -4.72
N ARG A 107 18.42 -0.83 -3.71
CA ARG A 107 17.72 0.46 -3.74
C ARG A 107 16.22 0.30 -4.00
N LEU A 108 15.60 -0.68 -3.34
CA LEU A 108 14.17 -0.96 -3.37
C LEU A 108 13.53 -0.60 -2.02
N ILE A 109 12.37 0.00 -2.04
CA ILE A 109 11.49 0.03 -0.86
C ILE A 109 10.88 -1.36 -0.70
N CYS A 110 10.93 -1.87 0.52
CA CYS A 110 10.52 -3.23 0.86
C CYS A 110 9.14 -3.19 1.54
N VAL A 111 8.12 -3.74 0.90
CA VAL A 111 6.83 -4.02 1.54
C VAL A 111 6.89 -5.46 2.03
N LEU A 112 6.90 -5.68 3.32
CA LEU A 112 6.89 -7.02 3.92
C LEU A 112 5.46 -7.40 4.30
N GLU A 113 5.00 -8.60 3.93
CA GLU A 113 3.64 -9.05 4.21
C GLU A 113 3.61 -10.48 4.79
N VAL A 114 2.59 -10.80 5.59
CA VAL A 114 2.31 -12.16 6.10
C VAL A 114 1.20 -12.76 5.26
N HIS A 115 1.54 -13.80 4.47
CA HIS A 115 0.58 -14.43 3.56
C HIS A 115 -0.36 -15.44 4.24
N ASP A 116 -0.02 -15.87 5.45
CA ASP A 116 -0.80 -16.86 6.22
C ASP A 116 -2.22 -16.38 6.55
N THR A 117 -2.49 -15.08 6.49
CA THR A 117 -3.80 -14.50 6.81
C THR A 117 -4.81 -14.59 5.66
N THR A 118 -4.38 -15.03 4.48
CA THR A 118 -5.24 -15.13 3.28
C THR A 118 -6.50 -15.95 3.59
N GLY A 119 -7.65 -15.30 3.46
CA GLY A 119 -8.94 -15.92 3.77
C GLY A 119 -9.30 -16.00 5.25
N TYR A 120 -8.57 -15.32 6.15
CA TYR A 120 -8.97 -15.22 7.56
C TYR A 120 -10.44 -14.85 7.70
N GLY A 121 -11.14 -15.47 8.64
CA GLY A 121 -12.59 -15.35 8.83
C GLY A 121 -13.45 -16.32 8.01
N GLU A 122 -12.87 -16.97 6.98
CA GLU A 122 -13.54 -17.96 6.14
C GLU A 122 -12.74 -19.27 6.05
N ASP A 123 -11.44 -19.21 5.76
CA ASP A 123 -10.54 -20.35 5.72
C ASP A 123 -10.02 -20.69 7.12
N ALA A 124 -10.39 -21.86 7.63
CA ALA A 124 -9.93 -22.31 8.94
C ALA A 124 -8.41 -22.53 9.04
N ALA A 125 -7.70 -22.64 7.91
CA ALA A 125 -6.26 -22.74 7.87
C ALA A 125 -5.55 -21.37 7.88
N ALA A 126 -6.29 -20.27 7.79
CA ALA A 126 -5.70 -18.94 7.81
C ALA A 126 -5.30 -18.50 9.22
N ALA A 127 -4.18 -17.78 9.31
CA ALA A 127 -3.82 -17.09 10.53
C ALA A 127 -4.74 -15.89 10.78
N THR A 128 -4.93 -15.52 12.03
CA THR A 128 -5.66 -14.28 12.38
C THR A 128 -4.74 -13.06 12.19
N LEU A 129 -5.33 -11.87 12.02
CA LEU A 129 -4.57 -10.62 12.04
C LEU A 129 -3.86 -10.38 13.37
N ASP A 130 -4.39 -10.89 14.48
CA ASP A 130 -3.73 -10.83 15.79
C ASP A 130 -2.44 -11.64 15.82
N GLN A 131 -2.45 -12.87 15.25
CA GLN A 131 -1.26 -13.69 15.09
C GLN A 131 -0.22 -13.08 14.14
N ALA A 132 -0.69 -12.41 13.08
CA ALA A 132 0.20 -11.67 12.19
C ALA A 132 0.86 -10.48 12.92
N ALA A 133 0.09 -9.74 13.75
CA ALA A 133 0.64 -8.66 14.55
C ALA A 133 1.68 -9.17 15.58
N ASP A 134 1.45 -10.33 16.20
CA ASP A 134 2.44 -10.97 17.08
C ASP A 134 3.73 -11.34 16.35
N TYR A 135 3.62 -11.81 15.11
CA TYR A 135 4.79 -12.09 14.28
C TYR A 135 5.62 -10.82 14.04
N TRP A 136 4.99 -9.71 13.67
CA TRP A 136 5.68 -8.42 13.49
C TRP A 136 6.33 -7.94 14.76
N ILE A 137 5.66 -8.08 15.92
CA ILE A 137 6.23 -7.72 17.22
C ILE A 137 7.48 -8.56 17.51
N GLY A 138 7.46 -9.85 17.17
CA GLY A 138 8.62 -10.74 17.27
C GLY A 138 9.81 -10.33 16.38
N LEU A 139 9.56 -9.57 15.31
CA LEU A 139 10.57 -9.07 14.39
C LEU A 139 11.02 -7.62 14.71
N LYS A 140 10.51 -7.01 15.78
CA LYS A 140 10.76 -5.59 16.08
C LYS A 140 12.25 -5.25 16.12
N SER A 141 13.10 -6.12 16.62
CA SER A 141 14.56 -5.89 16.74
C SER A 141 15.26 -5.70 15.39
N VAL A 142 14.72 -6.30 14.32
CA VAL A 142 15.29 -6.21 12.96
C VAL A 142 14.59 -5.18 12.09
N LEU A 143 13.43 -4.67 12.52
CA LEU A 143 12.65 -3.68 11.78
C LEU A 143 12.83 -2.26 12.32
N THR A 144 13.07 -2.09 13.61
CA THR A 144 13.28 -0.75 14.20
C THR A 144 14.49 -0.05 13.57
N GLY A 145 14.28 1.17 13.07
CA GLY A 145 15.31 1.95 12.35
C GLY A 145 15.25 1.77 10.82
N GLU A 146 14.35 0.91 10.32
CA GLU A 146 14.17 0.66 8.90
C GLU A 146 12.96 1.40 8.30
N GLU A 147 12.38 2.35 9.02
CA GLU A 147 11.15 3.09 8.66
C GLU A 147 11.28 3.87 7.34
N ASN A 148 12.50 4.18 6.89
CA ASN A 148 12.76 4.78 5.58
C ASN A 148 12.71 3.79 4.41
N TYR A 149 12.78 2.49 4.70
CA TYR A 149 13.02 1.44 3.71
C TYR A 149 11.93 0.37 3.70
N VAL A 150 11.18 0.25 4.80
CA VAL A 150 10.24 -0.85 5.04
C VAL A 150 8.83 -0.32 5.31
N ILE A 151 7.86 -0.91 4.63
CA ILE A 151 6.43 -0.81 4.91
C ILE A 151 5.97 -2.17 5.44
N ILE A 152 5.18 -2.19 6.50
CA ILE A 152 4.64 -3.41 7.09
C ILE A 152 3.21 -3.60 6.59
N ASN A 153 3.00 -4.57 5.72
CA ASN A 153 1.67 -5.05 5.36
C ASN A 153 1.25 -6.13 6.36
N ILE A 154 0.30 -5.81 7.24
CA ILE A 154 -0.01 -6.62 8.43
C ILE A 154 -0.28 -8.08 8.05
N GLY A 155 -1.11 -8.29 7.03
CA GLY A 155 -1.44 -9.62 6.54
C GLY A 155 -2.15 -9.55 5.20
N ASN A 156 -1.87 -10.52 4.34
CA ASN A 156 -2.45 -10.65 3.02
C ASN A 156 -3.94 -11.02 3.10
N GLU A 157 -4.77 -10.37 2.31
CA GLU A 157 -6.17 -10.72 2.00
C GLU A 157 -6.96 -11.27 3.21
N PRO A 158 -6.98 -10.56 4.34
CA PRO A 158 -7.74 -11.00 5.49
C PRO A 158 -9.23 -10.87 5.18
N TRP A 159 -9.99 -11.88 5.54
CA TRP A 159 -11.42 -12.04 5.24
C TRP A 159 -11.73 -12.46 3.81
N GLY A 160 -12.35 -13.63 3.70
CA GLY A 160 -12.96 -14.12 2.46
C GLY A 160 -14.31 -13.46 2.19
N ASN A 161 -15.19 -14.20 1.51
CA ASN A 161 -16.51 -13.70 1.09
C ASN A 161 -17.60 -13.91 2.16
N THR A 162 -17.33 -14.76 3.17
CA THR A 162 -18.27 -15.02 4.26
C THR A 162 -18.12 -13.91 5.32
N ASP A 163 -19.21 -13.18 5.54
CA ASP A 163 -19.29 -12.07 6.51
C ASP A 163 -18.13 -11.07 6.46
N PRO A 164 -17.85 -10.45 5.31
CA PRO A 164 -16.71 -9.52 5.17
C PRO A 164 -16.82 -8.28 6.06
N ALA A 165 -18.00 -7.98 6.62
CA ALA A 165 -18.17 -6.91 7.61
C ALA A 165 -17.33 -7.14 8.89
N GLY A 166 -16.96 -8.38 9.16
CA GLY A 166 -16.04 -8.76 10.23
C GLY A 166 -14.63 -8.20 10.12
N TRP A 167 -14.21 -7.70 8.94
CA TRP A 167 -12.88 -7.19 8.67
C TRP A 167 -12.46 -5.98 9.52
N THR A 168 -13.38 -5.05 9.76
CA THR A 168 -13.03 -3.74 10.33
C THR A 168 -12.43 -3.82 11.74
N ALA A 169 -13.07 -4.53 12.65
CA ALA A 169 -12.66 -4.55 14.06
C ALA A 169 -11.30 -5.24 14.28
N PRO A 170 -11.01 -6.43 13.70
CA PRO A 170 -9.69 -7.05 13.80
C PRO A 170 -8.58 -6.24 13.12
N THR A 171 -8.89 -5.54 12.02
CA THR A 171 -7.93 -4.67 11.35
C THR A 171 -7.55 -3.49 12.26
N VAL A 172 -8.53 -2.82 12.86
CA VAL A 172 -8.30 -1.76 13.88
C VAL A 172 -7.46 -2.30 15.03
N ALA A 173 -7.81 -3.47 15.57
CA ALA A 173 -7.09 -4.07 16.70
C ALA A 173 -5.63 -4.38 16.35
N ALA A 174 -5.36 -4.93 15.16
CA ALA A 174 -4.00 -5.24 14.70
C ALA A 174 -3.16 -3.97 14.51
N VAL A 175 -3.72 -2.92 13.89
CA VAL A 175 -3.06 -1.61 13.76
C VAL A 175 -2.69 -1.05 15.13
N GLN A 176 -3.64 -1.01 16.04
CA GLN A 176 -3.41 -0.50 17.42
C GLN A 176 -2.39 -1.33 18.18
N LYS A 177 -2.40 -2.67 18.00
CA LYS A 177 -1.45 -3.58 18.63
C LYS A 177 -0.01 -3.26 18.19
N LEU A 178 0.21 -3.03 16.89
CA LEU A 178 1.52 -2.63 16.37
C LEU A 178 1.95 -1.24 16.87
N ARG A 179 1.03 -0.26 16.91
CA ARG A 179 1.35 1.07 17.44
C ARG A 179 1.66 1.04 18.94
N ASN A 180 0.90 0.27 19.72
CA ASN A 180 1.17 0.05 21.14
C ASN A 180 2.52 -0.65 21.37
N ALA A 181 2.95 -1.52 20.46
CA ALA A 181 4.28 -2.11 20.48
C ALA A 181 5.39 -1.12 20.03
N GLY A 182 5.04 0.09 19.59
CA GLY A 182 5.98 1.17 19.27
C GLY A 182 6.48 1.19 17.82
N PHE A 183 5.82 0.51 16.88
CA PHE A 183 6.14 0.60 15.45
C PHE A 183 5.77 1.97 14.89
N GLN A 184 6.71 2.59 14.15
CA GLN A 184 6.53 3.87 13.47
C GLN A 184 6.42 3.73 11.94
N HIS A 185 6.63 2.53 11.41
CA HIS A 185 6.54 2.22 9.97
C HIS A 185 5.18 2.63 9.39
N THR A 186 5.17 2.96 8.10
CA THR A 186 3.91 2.93 7.35
C THR A 186 3.32 1.52 7.45
N ILE A 187 2.08 1.43 7.92
CA ILE A 187 1.33 0.18 7.98
C ILE A 187 0.44 0.10 6.74
N MET A 188 0.49 -1.04 6.06
CA MET A 188 -0.41 -1.36 4.95
C MET A 188 -1.47 -2.36 5.42
N VAL A 189 -2.71 -2.15 5.03
CA VAL A 189 -3.83 -3.05 5.33
C VAL A 189 -4.56 -3.41 4.04
N ASP A 190 -4.73 -4.71 3.82
CA ASP A 190 -5.42 -5.23 2.64
C ASP A 190 -6.92 -5.27 2.85
N ALA A 191 -7.66 -5.17 1.75
CA ALA A 191 -9.11 -5.25 1.73
C ALA A 191 -9.63 -6.66 2.08
N PRO A 192 -10.88 -6.79 2.55
CA PRO A 192 -11.59 -8.06 2.64
C PRO A 192 -12.00 -8.59 1.25
N ASN A 193 -12.77 -9.68 1.23
CA ASN A 193 -13.18 -10.38 0.01
C ASN A 193 -11.98 -10.83 -0.84
N TRP A 194 -11.01 -11.52 -0.19
CA TRP A 194 -9.78 -11.92 -0.88
C TRP A 194 -9.07 -10.71 -1.52
N GLY A 195 -8.91 -9.65 -0.74
CA GLY A 195 -8.27 -8.42 -1.17
C GLY A 195 -9.09 -7.52 -2.12
N GLN A 196 -10.25 -7.96 -2.61
CA GLN A 196 -10.97 -7.32 -3.71
C GLN A 196 -12.11 -6.39 -3.29
N ASP A 197 -12.46 -6.35 -2.01
CA ASP A 197 -13.51 -5.46 -1.43
C ASP A 197 -14.85 -5.44 -2.20
N LEU A 198 -15.29 -6.60 -2.71
CA LEU A 198 -16.48 -6.74 -3.56
C LEU A 198 -17.75 -6.11 -2.96
N GLN A 199 -17.83 -6.03 -1.64
CA GLN A 199 -18.96 -5.47 -0.91
C GLN A 199 -18.69 -4.07 -0.39
N ASN A 200 -17.57 -3.43 -0.79
CA ASN A 200 -17.15 -2.10 -0.40
C ASN A 200 -17.01 -1.92 1.13
N VAL A 201 -16.61 -2.95 1.85
CA VAL A 201 -16.44 -2.91 3.30
C VAL A 201 -15.24 -2.03 3.68
N MET A 202 -14.08 -2.23 3.05
CA MET A 202 -12.93 -1.36 3.25
C MET A 202 -13.26 0.07 2.80
N ARG A 203 -13.81 0.25 1.60
CA ARG A 203 -14.18 1.57 1.08
C ARG A 203 -15.10 2.33 2.04
N THR A 204 -16.06 1.65 2.67
CA THR A 204 -17.02 2.25 3.60
C THR A 204 -16.39 2.57 4.97
N ASN A 205 -15.50 1.70 5.46
CA ASN A 205 -14.95 1.78 6.82
C ASN A 205 -13.51 2.33 6.86
N ALA A 206 -12.92 2.68 5.70
CA ALA A 206 -11.53 3.13 5.62
C ALA A 206 -11.24 4.31 6.56
N ARG A 207 -12.16 5.26 6.68
CA ARG A 207 -12.00 6.41 7.60
C ARG A 207 -11.87 5.93 9.06
N THR A 208 -12.69 4.99 9.49
CA THR A 208 -12.65 4.43 10.84
C THR A 208 -11.32 3.74 11.11
N VAL A 209 -10.83 2.93 10.16
CA VAL A 209 -9.55 2.23 10.28
C VAL A 209 -8.39 3.22 10.29
N TYR A 210 -8.41 4.22 9.41
CA TYR A 210 -7.37 5.26 9.32
C TYR A 210 -7.26 6.08 10.63
N GLU A 211 -8.39 6.49 11.19
CA GLU A 211 -8.44 7.27 12.42
C GLU A 211 -8.09 6.45 13.68
N ALA A 212 -8.13 5.13 13.60
CA ALA A 212 -7.66 4.25 14.67
C ALA A 212 -6.14 4.17 14.76
N ASP A 213 -5.41 4.55 13.71
CA ASP A 213 -3.95 4.70 13.76
C ASP A 213 -3.57 6.02 14.44
N SER A 214 -3.00 5.93 15.64
CA SER A 214 -2.60 7.11 16.42
C SER A 214 -1.52 7.97 15.76
N THR A 215 -0.83 7.43 14.74
CA THR A 215 0.22 8.14 14.00
C THR A 215 -0.27 8.70 12.66
N GLY A 216 -1.43 8.24 12.17
CA GLY A 216 -1.94 8.58 10.83
C GLY A 216 -1.05 8.07 9.70
N ASN A 217 -0.24 7.04 9.96
CA ASN A 217 0.72 6.49 9.00
C ASN A 217 0.29 5.10 8.49
N LEU A 218 -0.91 5.04 7.89
CA LEU A 218 -1.54 3.83 7.37
C LEU A 218 -1.92 4.04 5.91
N ILE A 219 -1.69 3.04 5.06
CA ILE A 219 -2.09 2.99 3.65
C ILE A 219 -2.97 1.77 3.37
N PHE A 220 -4.02 1.95 2.57
CA PHE A 220 -4.92 0.89 2.14
C PHE A 220 -4.40 0.20 0.88
N SER A 221 -4.62 -1.10 0.79
CA SER A 221 -4.23 -1.95 -0.33
C SER A 221 -5.46 -2.66 -0.89
N ILE A 222 -5.72 -2.46 -2.18
CA ILE A 222 -6.74 -3.17 -2.94
C ILE A 222 -6.07 -4.16 -3.89
N HIS A 223 -6.61 -5.37 -4.01
CA HIS A 223 -6.17 -6.36 -4.97
C HIS A 223 -7.16 -6.39 -6.13
N MET A 224 -6.69 -6.13 -7.35
CA MET A 224 -7.53 -6.01 -8.52
C MET A 224 -7.27 -7.15 -9.50
N TYR A 225 -8.17 -8.10 -9.50
CA TYR A 225 -8.16 -9.24 -10.40
C TYR A 225 -9.41 -9.23 -11.28
N SER A 226 -9.83 -10.38 -11.75
CA SER A 226 -10.85 -10.58 -12.77
C SER A 226 -12.21 -9.89 -12.57
N VAL A 227 -12.55 -9.53 -11.33
CA VAL A 227 -13.78 -8.77 -11.01
C VAL A 227 -13.66 -7.28 -11.31
N TYR A 228 -12.44 -6.78 -11.54
CA TYR A 228 -12.17 -5.42 -11.97
C TYR A 228 -11.97 -5.39 -13.49
N ASP A 229 -13.04 -5.63 -14.24
CA ASP A 229 -13.05 -5.79 -15.70
C ASP A 229 -13.56 -4.55 -16.45
N THR A 230 -13.96 -3.51 -15.72
CA THR A 230 -14.43 -2.26 -16.33
C THR A 230 -13.65 -1.04 -15.85
N ALA A 231 -13.36 -0.12 -16.79
CA ALA A 231 -12.71 1.13 -16.49
C ALA A 231 -13.48 1.97 -15.45
N GLN A 232 -14.79 1.87 -15.41
CA GLN A 232 -15.65 2.62 -14.49
C GLN A 232 -15.44 2.14 -13.04
N GLU A 233 -15.49 0.83 -12.79
CA GLU A 233 -15.33 0.26 -11.45
C GLU A 233 -13.95 0.61 -10.86
N ILE A 234 -12.89 0.40 -11.65
CA ILE A 234 -11.52 0.72 -11.25
C ILE A 234 -11.38 2.21 -10.90
N THR A 235 -11.84 3.08 -11.80
CA THR A 235 -11.70 4.53 -11.59
C THR A 235 -12.56 5.03 -10.43
N ASP A 236 -13.77 4.54 -10.26
CA ASP A 236 -14.66 4.93 -9.16
C ASP A 236 -14.12 4.46 -7.81
N TYR A 237 -13.60 3.24 -7.76
CA TYR A 237 -13.04 2.72 -6.53
C TYR A 237 -11.83 3.55 -6.05
N LEU A 238 -10.85 3.76 -6.92
CA LEU A 238 -9.63 4.51 -6.59
C LEU A 238 -9.93 5.99 -6.31
N ASN A 239 -10.79 6.64 -7.12
CA ASN A 239 -11.18 8.02 -6.91
C ASN A 239 -11.92 8.25 -5.58
N ALA A 240 -12.65 7.26 -5.07
CA ALA A 240 -13.33 7.38 -3.78
C ALA A 240 -12.33 7.62 -2.64
N PHE A 241 -11.21 6.90 -2.62
CA PHE A 241 -10.15 7.08 -1.63
C PHE A 241 -9.42 8.42 -1.82
N VAL A 242 -9.03 8.76 -3.05
CA VAL A 242 -8.36 10.03 -3.34
C VAL A 242 -9.23 11.22 -2.95
N SER A 243 -10.53 11.20 -3.29
CA SER A 243 -11.48 12.27 -2.95
C SER A 243 -11.67 12.40 -1.44
N ALA A 244 -11.58 11.29 -0.70
CA ALA A 244 -11.64 11.26 0.76
C ALA A 244 -10.29 11.62 1.43
N ARG A 245 -9.22 11.86 0.63
CA ARG A 245 -7.85 12.03 1.12
C ARG A 245 -7.38 10.85 1.97
N LEU A 246 -7.76 9.64 1.57
CA LEU A 246 -7.31 8.39 2.15
C LEU A 246 -6.26 7.77 1.23
N PRO A 247 -5.09 7.37 1.75
CA PRO A 247 -4.04 6.80 0.94
C PRO A 247 -4.41 5.37 0.51
N ILE A 248 -4.26 5.08 -0.77
CA ILE A 248 -4.51 3.76 -1.34
C ILE A 248 -3.47 3.41 -2.40
N LEU A 249 -3.22 2.11 -2.57
CA LEU A 249 -2.48 1.57 -3.71
C LEU A 249 -3.17 0.31 -4.22
N ILE A 250 -2.79 -0.12 -5.42
CA ILE A 250 -3.11 -1.45 -5.94
C ILE A 250 -1.99 -2.39 -5.47
N GLY A 251 -2.23 -3.14 -4.38
CA GLY A 251 -1.21 -3.99 -3.74
C GLY A 251 -0.95 -5.29 -4.46
N GLU A 252 -1.95 -5.77 -5.19
CA GLU A 252 -1.83 -6.86 -6.16
C GLU A 252 -2.74 -6.58 -7.36
N PHE A 253 -2.32 -7.03 -8.53
CA PHE A 253 -3.19 -7.10 -9.70
C PHE A 253 -2.65 -8.10 -10.72
N GLY A 254 -3.58 -8.72 -11.46
CA GLY A 254 -3.29 -9.56 -12.62
C GLY A 254 -3.72 -8.85 -13.91
N GLY A 255 -3.22 -9.33 -15.05
CA GLY A 255 -3.62 -8.84 -16.38
C GLY A 255 -4.23 -9.95 -17.24
N PRO A 256 -3.68 -11.18 -17.22
CA PRO A 256 -4.24 -12.25 -18.02
C PRO A 256 -5.66 -12.65 -17.57
N ALA A 257 -6.53 -12.86 -18.56
CA ALA A 257 -7.87 -13.41 -18.32
C ALA A 257 -7.80 -14.82 -17.73
N ASP A 258 -8.69 -15.10 -16.79
CA ASP A 258 -8.84 -16.40 -16.16
C ASP A 258 -10.31 -16.87 -16.17
N GLN A 259 -10.61 -17.95 -15.43
CA GLN A 259 -11.98 -18.49 -15.33
C GLN A 259 -12.98 -17.53 -14.67
N TRP A 260 -12.51 -16.45 -14.01
CA TRP A 260 -13.33 -15.51 -13.27
C TRP A 260 -13.59 -14.20 -14.03
N GLY A 261 -12.80 -13.91 -15.07
CA GLY A 261 -12.94 -12.72 -15.91
C GLY A 261 -11.66 -12.29 -16.60
N ASP A 262 -11.70 -11.10 -17.16
CA ASP A 262 -10.61 -10.45 -17.90
C ASP A 262 -10.34 -9.08 -17.25
N PRO A 263 -9.36 -8.99 -16.33
CA PRO A 263 -9.10 -7.74 -15.62
C PRO A 263 -8.61 -6.65 -16.56
N ASP A 264 -9.08 -5.39 -16.38
CA ASP A 264 -8.62 -4.25 -17.17
C ASP A 264 -7.34 -3.64 -16.56
N GLU A 265 -6.23 -4.37 -16.67
CA GLU A 265 -4.93 -3.92 -16.17
C GLU A 265 -4.46 -2.63 -16.84
N ASN A 266 -4.92 -2.35 -18.05
CA ASN A 266 -4.58 -1.12 -18.75
C ASN A 266 -5.18 0.09 -18.03
N THR A 267 -6.45 0.01 -17.66
CA THR A 267 -7.08 1.06 -16.84
C THR A 267 -6.52 1.14 -15.43
N MET A 268 -6.18 -0.01 -14.79
CA MET A 268 -5.55 -0.02 -13.47
C MET A 268 -4.25 0.78 -13.47
N MET A 269 -3.32 0.47 -14.39
CA MET A 269 -2.02 1.13 -14.48
C MET A 269 -2.15 2.61 -14.87
N ALA A 270 -2.98 2.92 -15.88
CA ALA A 270 -3.21 4.30 -16.32
C ALA A 270 -3.86 5.16 -15.23
N THR A 271 -4.84 4.61 -14.48
CA THR A 271 -5.49 5.31 -13.38
C THR A 271 -4.54 5.53 -12.21
N ALA A 272 -3.75 4.50 -11.84
CA ALA A 272 -2.74 4.63 -10.80
C ALA A 272 -1.70 5.70 -11.17
N GLN A 273 -1.24 5.73 -12.43
CA GLN A 273 -0.31 6.77 -12.90
C GLN A 273 -0.93 8.16 -12.84
N ARG A 274 -2.13 8.34 -13.36
CA ARG A 274 -2.85 9.63 -13.38
C ARG A 274 -3.11 10.17 -11.97
N LEU A 275 -3.44 9.29 -11.03
CA LEU A 275 -3.75 9.64 -9.64
C LEU A 275 -2.52 9.63 -8.71
N LYS A 276 -1.34 9.29 -9.23
CA LYS A 276 -0.08 9.12 -8.47
C LYS A 276 -0.21 8.08 -7.34
N LEU A 277 -0.92 7.00 -7.60
CA LEU A 277 -1.06 5.86 -6.69
C LEU A 277 -0.02 4.81 -6.99
N GLY A 278 0.37 4.04 -5.97
CA GLY A 278 1.23 2.87 -6.12
C GLY A 278 0.53 1.71 -6.82
N TYR A 279 1.31 0.86 -7.51
CA TYR A 279 0.87 -0.46 -7.93
C TYR A 279 1.99 -1.51 -7.81
N LEU A 280 1.62 -2.76 -7.48
CA LEU A 280 2.50 -3.91 -7.30
C LEU A 280 1.89 -5.12 -8.03
N ALA A 281 2.43 -5.49 -9.18
CA ALA A 281 1.88 -6.58 -9.98
C ALA A 281 2.12 -7.94 -9.32
N TRP A 282 1.17 -8.84 -9.42
CA TRP A 282 1.32 -10.23 -9.02
C TRP A 282 1.73 -11.07 -10.24
N SER A 283 2.80 -11.88 -10.16
CA SER A 283 3.95 -11.83 -9.27
C SER A 283 5.22 -12.18 -10.05
N TRP A 284 6.40 -11.99 -9.48
CA TRP A 284 7.67 -12.15 -10.21
C TRP A 284 7.78 -13.49 -10.93
N SER A 285 7.61 -14.61 -10.21
CA SER A 285 7.61 -15.97 -10.79
C SER A 285 7.19 -17.00 -9.74
N GLY A 286 6.88 -18.22 -10.19
CA GLY A 286 6.68 -19.39 -9.33
C GLY A 286 5.24 -19.62 -8.92
N ASN A 287 4.25 -19.02 -9.59
CA ASN A 287 2.85 -19.31 -9.34
C ASN A 287 2.52 -20.75 -9.72
N THR A 288 1.58 -21.37 -9.01
CA THR A 288 1.04 -22.69 -9.34
C THR A 288 0.42 -22.69 -10.75
N ASP A 289 -0.30 -21.63 -11.08
CA ASP A 289 -0.71 -21.33 -12.45
C ASP A 289 0.22 -20.23 -12.99
N PRO A 290 1.11 -20.55 -13.95
CA PRO A 290 2.11 -19.61 -14.44
C PRO A 290 1.54 -18.47 -15.27
N ILE A 291 0.23 -18.39 -15.46
CA ILE A 291 -0.43 -17.30 -16.21
C ILE A 291 -0.10 -15.93 -15.62
N LEU A 292 0.09 -15.86 -14.30
CA LEU A 292 0.43 -14.64 -13.57
C LEU A 292 1.94 -14.42 -13.37
N ASP A 293 2.80 -15.34 -13.82
CA ASP A 293 4.23 -15.15 -13.76
C ASP A 293 4.68 -14.01 -14.69
N LEU A 294 5.42 -13.05 -14.13
CA LEU A 294 6.03 -11.97 -14.91
C LEU A 294 7.30 -12.45 -15.65
N ALA A 295 8.02 -13.38 -15.05
CA ALA A 295 9.21 -14.00 -15.65
C ALA A 295 9.11 -15.52 -15.54
N THR A 296 9.52 -16.23 -16.59
CA THR A 296 9.58 -17.68 -16.58
C THR A 296 10.80 -18.15 -15.79
N ASP A 297 10.61 -19.06 -14.83
CA ASP A 297 11.68 -19.68 -14.04
C ASP A 297 12.61 -18.65 -13.36
N PHE A 298 12.05 -17.52 -12.87
CA PHE A 298 12.79 -16.42 -12.24
C PHE A 298 13.86 -15.76 -13.12
N ASP A 299 13.84 -15.99 -14.43
CA ASP A 299 14.84 -15.47 -15.36
C ASP A 299 14.39 -14.10 -15.95
N PRO A 300 15.08 -12.99 -15.62
CA PRO A 300 14.72 -11.65 -16.12
C PRO A 300 14.83 -11.50 -17.64
N ALA A 301 15.59 -12.38 -18.31
CA ALA A 301 15.68 -12.42 -19.78
C ALA A 301 14.46 -13.09 -20.43
N ARG A 302 13.62 -13.76 -19.64
CA ARG A 302 12.46 -14.52 -20.09
C ARG A 302 11.15 -13.95 -19.58
N LEU A 303 10.96 -12.63 -19.78
CA LEU A 303 9.67 -12.00 -19.43
C LEU A 303 8.54 -12.62 -20.24
N THR A 304 7.46 -12.99 -19.56
CA THR A 304 6.18 -13.38 -20.17
C THR A 304 5.55 -12.18 -20.87
N ASP A 305 4.44 -12.36 -21.57
CA ASP A 305 3.70 -11.22 -22.13
C ASP A 305 3.13 -10.34 -21.01
N TRP A 306 2.70 -10.95 -19.91
CA TRP A 306 2.30 -10.23 -18.69
C TRP A 306 3.47 -9.42 -18.12
N GLY A 307 4.66 -10.02 -17.98
CA GLY A 307 5.86 -9.31 -17.53
C GLY A 307 6.25 -8.15 -18.45
N LYS A 308 6.22 -8.35 -19.78
CA LYS A 308 6.46 -7.27 -20.75
C LYS A 308 5.45 -6.13 -20.62
N ARG A 309 4.15 -6.48 -20.38
CA ARG A 309 3.11 -5.48 -20.15
C ARG A 309 3.41 -4.63 -18.92
N VAL A 310 3.73 -5.27 -17.80
CA VAL A 310 3.98 -4.58 -16.52
C VAL A 310 5.25 -3.74 -16.55
N PHE A 311 6.35 -4.30 -17.07
CA PHE A 311 7.63 -3.59 -17.06
C PHE A 311 7.77 -2.56 -18.19
N ASN A 312 7.35 -2.91 -19.41
CA ASN A 312 7.70 -2.17 -20.62
C ASN A 312 6.50 -1.56 -21.35
N GLY A 313 5.27 -1.91 -20.96
CA GLY A 313 4.06 -1.37 -21.59
C GLY A 313 3.75 0.08 -21.16
N PRO A 314 2.71 0.69 -21.73
CA PRO A 314 2.25 2.02 -21.34
C PRO A 314 1.97 2.11 -19.83
N ASP A 315 2.37 3.21 -19.20
CA ASP A 315 2.30 3.40 -17.75
C ASP A 315 3.04 2.32 -16.94
N GLY A 316 3.95 1.58 -17.60
CA GLY A 316 4.73 0.50 -17.03
C GLY A 316 5.83 0.96 -16.09
N ILE A 317 6.46 0.00 -15.41
CA ILE A 317 7.47 0.26 -14.38
C ILE A 317 8.67 1.03 -14.97
N ALA A 318 9.21 0.62 -16.11
CA ALA A 318 10.39 1.24 -16.70
C ALA A 318 10.19 2.73 -17.06
N GLU A 319 8.97 3.11 -17.45
CA GLU A 319 8.63 4.49 -17.80
C GLU A 319 8.34 5.36 -16.56
N THR A 320 7.61 4.80 -15.58
CA THR A 320 6.97 5.59 -14.53
C THR A 320 7.66 5.53 -13.17
N SER A 321 8.53 4.56 -12.97
CA SER A 321 9.25 4.38 -11.70
C SER A 321 10.27 5.49 -11.47
N ARG A 322 10.38 5.92 -10.21
CA ARG A 322 11.46 6.81 -9.73
C ARG A 322 12.03 6.22 -8.46
N GLU A 323 13.34 6.21 -8.36
CA GLU A 323 14.03 5.70 -7.19
C GLU A 323 13.75 6.59 -5.96
N ALA A 324 13.59 5.98 -4.79
CA ALA A 324 13.43 6.70 -3.54
C ALA A 324 14.66 7.56 -3.24
N THR A 325 14.45 8.80 -2.82
CA THR A 325 15.55 9.78 -2.60
C THR A 325 16.42 9.40 -1.43
N VAL A 326 15.94 8.56 -0.51
CA VAL A 326 16.74 7.98 0.58
C VAL A 326 17.99 7.25 0.08
N TYR A 327 17.98 6.80 -1.17
CA TYR A 327 19.12 6.17 -1.83
C TYR A 327 20.03 7.15 -2.60
N GLY A 328 19.81 8.45 -2.45
CA GLY A 328 20.59 9.48 -3.15
C GLY A 328 20.09 9.76 -4.57
N GLY A 329 18.91 9.28 -4.93
CA GLY A 329 18.20 9.64 -6.16
C GLY A 329 17.84 11.13 -6.08
N GLY A 330 18.32 11.96 -7.01
CA GLY A 330 17.97 13.36 -7.08
C GLY A 330 16.46 13.52 -7.36
N SER A 331 15.84 14.51 -6.73
CA SER A 331 14.50 14.95 -7.10
C SER A 331 14.49 15.30 -8.59
N GLY A 332 13.94 14.42 -9.41
CA GLY A 332 13.68 14.74 -10.80
C GLY A 332 12.67 15.88 -10.85
N THR A 333 13.15 17.09 -11.04
CA THR A 333 12.29 18.22 -11.42
C THR A 333 11.83 17.96 -12.85
N GLY A 334 10.62 17.53 -13.01
CA GLY A 334 9.90 17.42 -14.26
C GLY A 334 8.51 17.98 -14.10
#